data_d21df8827f4106de9957087f1e43cac7
#
_entry.id   d21df8827f4106de9957087f1e43cac7
#
_cell.length_a   1.000
_cell.length_b   1.000
_cell.length_c   1.000
_cell.angle_alpha   90.00
_cell.angle_beta   90.00
_cell.angle_gamma   90.00
#
_symmetry.space_group_name_H-M   'P 1'
#
loop_
_entity.id
_entity.type
_entity.pdbx_description
1 polymer ?
#
loop_
_entity_poly.entity_id
_entity_poly.type
_entity_poly.pdbx_seq_one_letter_code
_entity_poly.pdbx_strand_id
1 'polypeptide(L)'
;RSFLKAAGIIGASAALAACGGSSASTSTAGSTAGAAASGDAVTFTLSMVDNEQSNYYKGAQAIADSVNEATNGQFQIKVVAGGTLGGESDTLDMAIQGDLDIASCANSVLANYIPEMSILDQAFLWDSQDQANYAVRNELGDLIQEKANAQGIHVIGYMESGFRDVFSKKPIQTMADFNGVKIRTMQNDGQLLAFTSFGANPVALAAGDQFTALQQNTIDACENAVSNCWVNKFYEAGVTSVTKTHHCFVYIPLCMSDNAWNKIPDDMKDTFVDAVWAGCEKQWQYLNEANDEAIGQLEGVGVTMYDIDTDELKSAYEAKKASSGVTYDETWQAAVDAAKAAQA
;
A
#
# COMPACT_ATOMS: atom_id res chain seq x y z
N ARG A 1 1.01 -52.93 0.27
CA ARG A 1 -0.05 -53.75 -0.35
C ARG A 1 -0.90 -52.78 -1.17
N SER A 2 -0.61 -52.58 -2.49
CA SER A 2 -1.03 -53.38 -3.65
C SER A 2 -2.53 -53.40 -3.78
N PHE A 3 -3.09 -52.98 -4.87
CA PHE A 3 -3.30 -53.37 -6.26
C PHE A 3 -4.48 -52.57 -6.79
N LEU A 4 -4.79 -52.30 -7.99
CA LEU A 4 -4.45 -52.58 -9.38
C LEU A 4 -5.30 -51.65 -10.26
N LYS A 5 -4.76 -51.01 -11.27
CA LYS A 5 -4.91 -51.22 -12.73
C LYS A 5 -6.29 -51.54 -13.31
N ALA A 6 -6.69 -50.74 -14.31
CA ALA A 6 -7.02 -51.09 -15.70
C ALA A 6 -7.67 -49.88 -16.40
N ALA A 7 -7.16 -49.29 -17.46
CA ALA A 7 -7.05 -49.68 -18.86
C ALA A 7 -8.45 -49.68 -19.56
N GLY A 8 -8.67 -48.82 -20.50
CA GLY A 8 -8.44 -48.70 -21.92
C GLY A 8 -9.78 -48.36 -22.56
N ILE A 9 -9.99 -47.76 -23.64
CA ILE A 9 -9.70 -47.95 -25.06
C ILE A 9 -10.40 -46.83 -25.86
N ILE A 10 -9.71 -46.07 -26.66
CA ILE A 10 -9.80 -45.79 -28.10
C ILE A 10 -11.18 -45.74 -28.79
N GLY A 11 -11.38 -44.61 -29.52
CA GLY A 11 -12.39 -44.53 -30.59
C GLY A 11 -12.14 -43.27 -31.45
N ALA A 12 -11.47 -43.44 -32.57
CA ALA A 12 -11.25 -42.45 -33.63
C ALA A 12 -12.31 -42.61 -34.72
N SER A 13 -12.42 -41.59 -35.52
CA SER A 13 -12.93 -41.49 -36.90
C SER A 13 -14.04 -40.45 -37.07
N ALA A 14 -14.18 -39.70 -38.14
CA ALA A 14 -13.47 -39.46 -39.36
C ALA A 14 -14.13 -38.24 -40.03
N ALA A 15 -13.38 -37.57 -40.86
CA ALA A 15 -13.78 -36.42 -41.67
C ALA A 15 -14.84 -36.79 -42.74
N LEU A 16 -15.62 -35.78 -43.14
CA LEU A 16 -16.15 -35.70 -44.53
C LEU A 16 -16.34 -34.25 -44.92
N ALA A 17 -15.65 -33.90 -45.98
CA ALA A 17 -15.78 -32.66 -46.74
C ALA A 17 -16.90 -32.78 -47.76
N ALA A 18 -17.61 -31.69 -48.05
CA ALA A 18 -18.27 -31.47 -49.33
C ALA A 18 -18.44 -30.01 -49.65
N CYS A 19 -18.02 -29.68 -50.85
CA CYS A 19 -17.96 -28.38 -51.52
C CYS A 19 -19.32 -27.89 -52.03
N GLY A 20 -19.34 -26.57 -52.29
CA GLY A 20 -20.22 -25.88 -53.27
C GLY A 20 -20.74 -24.56 -52.71
N GLY A 21 -20.38 -23.38 -53.15
CA GLY A 21 -20.25 -22.77 -54.42
C GLY A 21 -20.98 -21.45 -54.47
N SER A 22 -20.25 -20.36 -54.68
CA SER A 22 -20.59 -19.08 -55.39
C SER A 22 -21.54 -18.06 -54.78
N SER A 23 -21.06 -16.85 -54.49
CA SER A 23 -21.13 -15.59 -55.23
C SER A 23 -21.31 -14.35 -54.34
N ALA A 24 -20.30 -13.54 -54.38
CA ALA A 24 -20.17 -12.09 -54.28
C ALA A 24 -21.34 -11.22 -53.77
N SER A 25 -21.00 -10.38 -52.77
CA SER A 25 -21.21 -8.93 -52.83
C SER A 25 -20.36 -8.20 -51.78
N THR A 26 -19.57 -7.29 -52.23
CA THR A 26 -18.75 -6.27 -51.59
C THR A 26 -19.55 -5.35 -50.68
N SER A 27 -19.13 -5.19 -49.44
CA SER A 27 -19.24 -3.92 -48.74
C SER A 27 -18.08 -3.79 -47.73
N THR A 28 -17.16 -2.93 -48.08
CA THR A 28 -16.06 -2.40 -47.29
C THR A 28 -16.61 -1.63 -46.09
N ALA A 29 -16.45 -2.17 -44.89
CA ALA A 29 -16.42 -1.38 -43.68
C ALA A 29 -15.11 -1.72 -42.97
N GLY A 30 -14.16 -0.77 -43.02
CA GLY A 30 -12.89 -0.89 -42.34
C GLY A 30 -13.07 -0.90 -40.83
N SER A 31 -12.94 -2.07 -40.25
CA SER A 31 -12.63 -2.25 -38.85
C SER A 31 -11.11 -2.32 -38.77
N THR A 32 -10.50 -1.26 -38.25
CA THR A 32 -9.13 -1.34 -37.72
C THR A 32 -9.18 -2.19 -36.49
N ALA A 33 -9.10 -3.50 -36.69
CA ALA A 33 -8.75 -4.42 -35.61
C ALA A 33 -7.29 -4.10 -35.23
N GLY A 34 -7.08 -3.51 -34.07
CA GLY A 34 -5.75 -3.40 -33.47
C GLY A 34 -5.10 -4.78 -33.49
N ALA A 35 -3.87 -4.84 -33.96
CA ALA A 35 -3.08 -6.07 -33.96
C ALA A 35 -2.98 -6.56 -32.50
N ALA A 36 -3.61 -7.68 -32.19
CA ALA A 36 -3.35 -8.39 -30.95
C ALA A 36 -1.87 -8.80 -30.96
N ALA A 37 -1.14 -8.39 -29.94
CA ALA A 37 0.23 -8.80 -29.73
C ALA A 37 0.25 -10.33 -29.63
N SER A 38 0.94 -11.00 -30.54
CA SER A 38 1.06 -12.47 -30.60
C SER A 38 2.22 -12.96 -29.73
N GLY A 39 2.25 -12.60 -28.45
CA GLY A 39 3.15 -13.11 -27.45
C GLY A 39 2.36 -13.50 -26.20
N ASP A 40 2.83 -14.48 -25.43
CA ASP A 40 2.25 -14.78 -24.13
C ASP A 40 2.39 -13.55 -23.21
N ALA A 41 1.29 -13.19 -22.51
CA ALA A 41 1.28 -12.06 -21.59
C ALA A 41 2.29 -12.28 -20.44
N VAL A 42 3.07 -11.25 -20.15
CA VAL A 42 3.95 -11.26 -18.96
C VAL A 42 3.11 -10.93 -17.74
N THR A 43 3.08 -11.85 -16.77
CA THR A 43 2.35 -11.65 -15.51
C THR A 43 3.32 -11.37 -14.38
N PHE A 44 3.14 -10.24 -13.69
CA PHE A 44 3.85 -9.87 -12.47
C PHE A 44 3.01 -10.20 -11.24
N THR A 45 3.65 -10.73 -10.19
CA THR A 45 3.00 -10.98 -8.90
C THR A 45 3.20 -9.77 -8.00
N LEU A 46 2.10 -9.16 -7.53
CA LEU A 46 2.08 -8.12 -6.51
C LEU A 46 1.65 -8.73 -5.18
N SER A 47 2.51 -8.65 -4.17
CA SER A 47 2.20 -9.10 -2.80
C SER A 47 1.78 -7.96 -1.90
N MET A 48 0.77 -8.22 -1.06
CA MET A 48 0.32 -7.29 -0.02
C MET A 48 -0.16 -8.02 1.24
N VAL A 49 0.00 -7.36 2.38
CA VAL A 49 -0.43 -7.92 3.68
C VAL A 49 -1.92 -7.73 3.95
N ASP A 50 -2.53 -6.74 3.31
CA ASP A 50 -3.94 -6.41 3.49
C ASP A 50 -4.85 -7.47 2.88
N ASN A 51 -6.04 -7.65 3.49
CA ASN A 51 -7.01 -8.62 3.03
C ASN A 51 -7.82 -8.11 1.82
N GLU A 52 -8.54 -9.02 1.16
CA GLU A 52 -9.31 -8.74 -0.07
C GLU A 52 -10.49 -7.78 0.14
N GLN A 53 -10.88 -7.45 1.36
CA GLN A 53 -11.94 -6.49 1.68
C GLN A 53 -11.39 -5.06 1.83
N SER A 54 -10.08 -4.88 1.81
CA SER A 54 -9.44 -3.58 2.00
C SER A 54 -9.54 -2.68 0.76
N ASN A 55 -9.49 -1.36 0.99
CA ASN A 55 -9.35 -0.39 -0.08
C ASN A 55 -8.03 -0.57 -0.85
N TYR A 56 -6.98 -1.09 -0.21
CA TYR A 56 -5.70 -1.40 -0.85
C TYR A 56 -5.83 -2.52 -1.88
N TYR A 57 -6.56 -3.60 -1.54
CA TYR A 57 -6.81 -4.68 -2.51
C TYR A 57 -7.61 -4.18 -3.70
N LYS A 58 -8.67 -3.40 -3.44
CA LYS A 58 -9.47 -2.75 -4.50
C LYS A 58 -8.60 -1.86 -5.39
N GLY A 59 -7.68 -1.11 -4.76
CA GLY A 59 -6.69 -0.30 -5.47
C GLY A 59 -5.70 -1.11 -6.29
N ALA A 60 -5.14 -2.18 -5.72
CA ALA A 60 -4.24 -3.08 -6.43
C ALA A 60 -4.91 -3.75 -7.64
N GLN A 61 -6.20 -4.10 -7.55
CA GLN A 61 -6.97 -4.57 -8.70
C GLN A 61 -7.15 -3.47 -9.76
N ALA A 62 -7.42 -2.22 -9.35
CA ALA A 62 -7.52 -1.10 -10.27
C ALA A 62 -6.18 -0.80 -10.98
N ILE A 63 -5.06 -1.00 -10.30
CA ILE A 63 -3.71 -0.94 -10.90
C ILE A 63 -3.54 -2.05 -11.93
N ALA A 64 -3.91 -3.29 -11.58
CA ALA A 64 -3.84 -4.44 -12.47
C ALA A 64 -4.68 -4.23 -13.74
N ASP A 65 -5.91 -3.73 -13.58
CA ASP A 65 -6.82 -3.42 -14.70
C ASP A 65 -6.25 -2.30 -15.58
N SER A 66 -5.72 -1.22 -14.99
CA SER A 66 -5.14 -0.10 -15.72
C SER A 66 -3.92 -0.52 -16.54
N VAL A 67 -3.04 -1.35 -15.97
CA VAL A 67 -1.86 -1.90 -16.66
C VAL A 67 -2.30 -2.81 -17.81
N ASN A 68 -3.24 -3.71 -17.56
CA ASN A 68 -3.74 -4.63 -18.60
C ASN A 68 -4.36 -3.84 -19.77
N GLU A 69 -5.16 -2.80 -19.49
CA GLU A 69 -5.79 -1.96 -20.50
C GLU A 69 -4.75 -1.15 -21.28
N ALA A 70 -3.87 -0.41 -20.60
CA ALA A 70 -2.89 0.47 -21.23
C ALA A 70 -1.87 -0.29 -22.10
N THR A 71 -1.58 -1.55 -21.74
CA THR A 71 -0.62 -2.40 -22.46
C THR A 71 -1.27 -3.39 -23.42
N ASN A 72 -2.59 -3.26 -23.67
CA ASN A 72 -3.38 -4.17 -24.51
C ASN A 72 -3.19 -5.65 -24.13
N GLY A 73 -3.10 -5.95 -22.83
CA GLY A 73 -2.94 -7.30 -22.30
C GLY A 73 -1.52 -7.85 -22.36
N GLN A 74 -0.54 -7.08 -22.78
CA GLN A 74 0.86 -7.53 -22.84
C GLN A 74 1.44 -7.72 -21.43
N PHE A 75 1.09 -6.86 -20.49
CA PHE A 75 1.45 -6.99 -19.08
C PHE A 75 0.20 -7.15 -18.22
N GLN A 76 0.30 -8.04 -17.25
CA GLN A 76 -0.74 -8.32 -16.27
C GLN A 76 -0.15 -8.29 -14.86
N ILE A 77 -0.95 -7.92 -13.86
CA ILE A 77 -0.56 -7.98 -12.46
C ILE A 77 -1.51 -8.93 -11.75
N LYS A 78 -0.94 -9.95 -11.11
CA LYS A 78 -1.65 -10.87 -10.21
C LYS A 78 -1.47 -10.40 -8.78
N VAL A 79 -2.54 -9.96 -8.14
CA VAL A 79 -2.52 -9.55 -6.73
C VAL A 79 -2.62 -10.77 -5.81
N VAL A 80 -1.71 -10.86 -4.85
CA VAL A 80 -1.68 -11.87 -3.79
C VAL A 80 -1.82 -11.16 -2.45
N ALA A 81 -3.01 -11.27 -1.86
CA ALA A 81 -3.40 -10.55 -0.66
C ALA A 81 -3.25 -11.39 0.64
N GLY A 82 -3.48 -10.73 1.78
CA GLY A 82 -3.60 -11.37 3.09
C GLY A 82 -2.29 -11.87 3.68
N GLY A 83 -1.15 -11.33 3.25
CA GLY A 83 0.17 -11.71 3.77
C GLY A 83 0.57 -13.16 3.49
N THR A 84 -0.02 -13.79 2.46
CA THR A 84 0.21 -15.21 2.16
C THR A 84 1.63 -15.51 1.70
N LEU A 85 2.37 -14.50 1.21
CA LEU A 85 3.78 -14.61 0.84
C LEU A 85 4.74 -14.11 1.95
N GLY A 86 4.22 -13.62 3.06
CA GLY A 86 4.98 -13.06 4.18
C GLY A 86 4.51 -11.66 4.57
N GLY A 87 5.16 -11.09 5.59
CA GLY A 87 4.98 -9.70 6.01
C GLY A 87 5.60 -8.71 5.01
N GLU A 88 5.42 -7.40 5.28
CA GLU A 88 5.94 -6.34 4.40
C GLU A 88 7.46 -6.41 4.24
N SER A 89 8.19 -6.63 5.34
CA SER A 89 9.66 -6.79 5.30
C SER A 89 10.08 -8.03 4.53
N ASP A 90 9.40 -9.18 4.75
CA ASP A 90 9.74 -10.43 4.07
C ASP A 90 9.56 -10.29 2.55
N THR A 91 8.43 -9.69 2.11
CA THR A 91 8.13 -9.53 0.69
C THR A 91 8.99 -8.46 0.03
N LEU A 92 9.39 -7.40 0.77
CA LEU A 92 10.35 -6.42 0.29
C LEU A 92 11.74 -7.03 0.11
N ASP A 93 12.21 -7.88 1.04
CA ASP A 93 13.44 -8.66 0.89
C ASP A 93 13.40 -9.54 -0.35
N MET A 94 12.27 -10.23 -0.59
CA MET A 94 12.08 -11.05 -1.79
C MET A 94 12.16 -10.21 -3.08
N ALA A 95 11.58 -9.00 -3.08
CA ALA A 95 11.66 -8.11 -4.25
C ALA A 95 13.10 -7.62 -4.49
N ILE A 96 13.83 -7.22 -3.44
CA ILE A 96 15.25 -6.82 -3.52
C ILE A 96 16.12 -7.98 -4.06
N GLN A 97 15.82 -9.21 -3.66
CA GLN A 97 16.53 -10.41 -4.14
C GLN A 97 16.09 -10.86 -5.54
N GLY A 98 14.98 -10.29 -6.06
CA GLY A 98 14.42 -10.64 -7.38
C GLY A 98 13.57 -11.90 -7.40
N ASP A 99 13.16 -12.40 -6.23
CA ASP A 99 12.32 -13.60 -6.04
C ASP A 99 10.80 -13.25 -6.07
N LEU A 100 10.45 -11.97 -5.93
CA LEU A 100 9.11 -11.43 -6.09
C LEU A 100 9.13 -10.28 -7.10
N ASP A 101 8.09 -10.18 -7.94
CA ASP A 101 8.04 -9.13 -8.94
C ASP A 101 7.73 -7.76 -8.32
N ILE A 102 6.70 -7.65 -7.45
CA ILE A 102 6.27 -6.38 -6.84
C ILE A 102 5.89 -6.61 -5.36
N ALA A 103 6.53 -5.90 -4.45
CA ALA A 103 6.14 -5.83 -3.04
C ALA A 103 5.41 -4.51 -2.77
N SER A 104 4.33 -4.54 -1.98
CA SER A 104 3.76 -3.34 -1.37
C SER A 104 4.10 -3.30 0.11
N CYS A 105 4.55 -2.16 0.61
CA CYS A 105 4.88 -1.98 2.02
C CYS A 105 4.64 -0.53 2.46
N ALA A 106 4.52 -0.29 3.76
CA ALA A 106 4.51 1.07 4.28
C ALA A 106 5.86 1.77 4.05
N ASN A 107 5.86 3.08 3.82
CA ASN A 107 7.10 3.86 3.70
C ASN A 107 8.04 3.66 4.90
N SER A 108 7.50 3.49 6.09
CA SER A 108 8.27 3.21 7.33
C SER A 108 9.04 1.88 7.26
N VAL A 109 8.54 0.89 6.53
CA VAL A 109 9.26 -0.37 6.31
C VAL A 109 10.37 -0.15 5.28
N LEU A 110 10.07 0.54 4.17
CA LEU A 110 11.08 0.87 3.16
C LEU A 110 12.19 1.78 3.70
N ALA A 111 11.91 2.62 4.68
CA ALA A 111 12.91 3.46 5.37
C ALA A 111 14.00 2.65 6.10
N ASN A 112 13.77 1.37 6.42
CA ASN A 112 14.81 0.51 6.98
C ASN A 112 15.87 0.11 5.93
N TYR A 113 15.56 0.24 4.64
CA TYR A 113 16.46 -0.02 3.50
C TYR A 113 16.96 1.27 2.86
N ILE A 114 16.19 2.34 2.94
CA ILE A 114 16.51 3.69 2.46
C ILE A 114 16.36 4.65 3.66
N PRO A 115 17.39 4.79 4.51
CA PRO A 115 17.27 5.53 5.77
C PRO A 115 16.83 6.99 5.62
N GLU A 116 17.14 7.62 4.50
CA GLU A 116 16.73 8.99 4.21
C GLU A 116 15.19 9.13 4.16
N MET A 117 14.47 8.07 3.82
CA MET A 117 12.99 8.06 3.84
C MET A 117 12.40 8.21 5.24
N SER A 118 13.21 8.08 6.31
CA SER A 118 12.76 8.34 7.68
C SER A 118 12.20 9.76 7.88
N ILE A 119 12.53 10.68 7.01
CA ILE A 119 11.93 12.03 6.97
C ILE A 119 10.40 11.97 6.80
N LEU A 120 9.87 10.96 6.10
CA LEU A 120 8.44 10.76 5.89
C LEU A 120 7.70 10.21 7.12
N ASP A 121 8.43 9.69 8.10
CA ASP A 121 7.88 9.13 9.34
C ASP A 121 7.73 10.17 10.46
N GLN A 122 8.00 11.44 10.15
CA GLN A 122 7.77 12.53 11.10
C GLN A 122 6.27 12.68 11.38
N ALA A 123 5.94 12.82 12.67
CA ALA A 123 4.58 13.19 13.03
C ALA A 123 4.27 14.61 12.55
N PHE A 124 3.04 14.81 12.08
CA PHE A 124 2.53 16.08 11.59
C PHE A 124 3.36 16.72 10.45
N LEU A 125 4.00 15.87 9.64
CA LEU A 125 4.80 16.33 8.51
C LEU A 125 3.96 17.07 7.47
N TRP A 126 2.83 16.48 7.08
CA TRP A 126 1.94 17.00 6.04
C TRP A 126 0.68 17.62 6.64
N ASP A 127 0.24 18.75 6.09
CA ASP A 127 -1.00 19.42 6.49
C ASP A 127 -2.19 18.95 5.62
N SER A 128 -1.91 18.34 4.46
CA SER A 128 -2.94 17.82 3.55
C SER A 128 -2.45 16.62 2.73
N GLN A 129 -3.39 15.84 2.21
CA GLN A 129 -3.14 14.76 1.25
C GLN A 129 -2.49 15.30 -0.03
N ASP A 130 -2.90 16.50 -0.49
CA ASP A 130 -2.36 17.12 -1.69
C ASP A 130 -0.86 17.44 -1.55
N GLN A 131 -0.43 17.94 -0.38
CA GLN A 131 1.00 18.14 -0.10
C GLN A 131 1.78 16.82 -0.15
N ALA A 132 1.24 15.79 0.50
CA ALA A 132 1.85 14.47 0.53
C ALA A 132 1.98 13.88 -0.89
N ASN A 133 0.93 13.96 -1.69
CA ASN A 133 0.91 13.43 -3.05
C ASN A 133 1.82 14.22 -3.98
N TYR A 134 1.85 15.53 -3.84
CA TYR A 134 2.77 16.37 -4.62
C TYR A 134 4.23 15.97 -4.38
N ALA A 135 4.60 15.71 -3.11
CA ALA A 135 5.97 15.37 -2.76
C ALA A 135 6.48 14.12 -3.49
N VAL A 136 5.73 13.03 -3.48
CA VAL A 136 6.16 11.76 -4.09
C VAL A 136 6.02 11.73 -5.63
N ARG A 137 5.33 12.72 -6.21
CA ARG A 137 5.23 12.91 -7.65
C ARG A 137 6.29 13.84 -8.23
N ASN A 138 7.08 14.49 -7.37
CA ASN A 138 8.07 15.48 -7.75
C ASN A 138 9.43 15.15 -7.10
N GLU A 139 10.18 16.16 -6.69
CA GLU A 139 11.58 16.04 -6.26
C GLU A 139 11.84 14.95 -5.21
N LEU A 140 10.92 14.77 -4.25
CA LEU A 140 11.08 13.72 -3.23
C LEU A 140 10.94 12.31 -3.84
N GLY A 141 10.02 12.15 -4.80
CA GLY A 141 9.85 10.90 -5.56
C GLY A 141 11.11 10.53 -6.33
N ASP A 142 11.76 11.52 -6.97
CA ASP A 142 13.02 11.32 -7.70
C ASP A 142 14.16 10.88 -6.78
N LEU A 143 14.28 11.51 -5.58
CA LEU A 143 15.25 11.11 -4.56
C LEU A 143 15.03 9.69 -4.04
N ILE A 144 13.77 9.32 -3.80
CA ILE A 144 13.39 7.95 -3.40
C ILE A 144 13.77 6.96 -4.51
N GLN A 145 13.44 7.29 -5.77
CA GLN A 145 13.73 6.42 -6.91
C GLN A 145 15.23 6.18 -7.08
N GLU A 146 16.05 7.21 -6.93
CA GLU A 146 17.52 7.07 -6.99
C GLU A 146 18.03 6.07 -5.96
N LYS A 147 17.57 6.18 -4.72
CA LYS A 147 17.98 5.29 -3.63
C LYS A 147 17.41 3.88 -3.78
N ALA A 148 16.17 3.75 -4.24
CA ALA A 148 15.54 2.47 -4.51
C ALA A 148 16.28 1.68 -5.59
N ASN A 149 16.68 2.35 -6.67
CA ASN A 149 17.49 1.74 -7.73
C ASN A 149 18.81 1.17 -7.20
N ALA A 150 19.43 1.85 -6.23
CA ALA A 150 20.66 1.35 -5.58
C ALA A 150 20.42 0.11 -4.72
N GLN A 151 19.17 -0.19 -4.35
CA GLN A 151 18.77 -1.41 -3.64
C GLN A 151 18.28 -2.53 -4.59
N GLY A 152 18.29 -2.31 -5.90
CA GLY A 152 17.80 -3.30 -6.89
C GLY A 152 16.28 -3.34 -7.03
N ILE A 153 15.59 -2.25 -6.67
CA ILE A 153 14.14 -2.09 -6.82
C ILE A 153 13.78 -0.76 -7.47
N HIS A 154 12.61 -0.72 -8.11
CA HIS A 154 12.00 0.46 -8.70
C HIS A 154 10.68 0.77 -7.98
N VAL A 155 10.52 1.99 -7.47
CA VAL A 155 9.23 2.43 -6.92
C VAL A 155 8.36 2.92 -8.07
N ILE A 156 7.41 2.09 -8.50
CA ILE A 156 6.60 2.32 -9.70
C ILE A 156 5.31 3.10 -9.43
N GLY A 157 4.96 3.35 -8.17
CA GLY A 157 3.80 4.11 -7.76
C GLY A 157 3.59 4.04 -6.25
N TYR A 158 2.62 4.81 -5.77
CA TYR A 158 2.30 4.89 -4.34
C TYR A 158 0.79 4.77 -4.14
N MET A 159 0.35 3.71 -3.47
CA MET A 159 -0.94 3.71 -2.79
C MET A 159 -0.82 4.47 -1.47
N GLU A 160 -1.91 4.67 -0.75
CA GLU A 160 -1.94 5.42 0.49
C GLU A 160 -2.65 4.65 1.60
N SER A 161 -2.08 4.71 2.80
CA SER A 161 -2.81 4.56 4.05
C SER A 161 -3.42 5.90 4.49
N GLY A 162 -2.88 7.00 3.97
CA GLY A 162 -3.33 8.35 4.29
C GLY A 162 -3.01 8.76 5.73
N PHE A 163 -3.78 9.71 6.24
CA PHE A 163 -3.69 10.12 7.65
C PHE A 163 -4.14 9.01 8.58
N ARG A 164 -3.43 8.88 9.70
CA ARG A 164 -3.63 7.80 10.65
C ARG A 164 -4.12 8.31 12.00
N ASP A 165 -5.00 7.54 12.60
CA ASP A 165 -5.64 7.79 13.88
C ASP A 165 -5.31 6.68 14.89
N VAL A 166 -5.59 6.93 16.15
CA VAL A 166 -5.35 5.98 17.24
C VAL A 166 -6.63 5.20 17.56
N PHE A 167 -6.52 3.88 17.62
CA PHE A 167 -7.57 2.94 18.01
C PHE A 167 -7.23 2.34 19.36
N SER A 168 -8.10 2.49 20.34
CA SER A 168 -7.79 2.11 21.72
C SER A 168 -8.96 1.41 22.43
N LYS A 169 -8.61 0.61 23.45
CA LYS A 169 -9.59 -0.08 24.30
C LYS A 169 -10.23 0.83 25.33
N LYS A 170 -9.60 1.97 25.59
CA LYS A 170 -10.10 3.02 26.49
C LYS A 170 -10.04 4.35 25.76
N PRO A 171 -10.97 5.27 26.01
CA PRO A 171 -10.94 6.59 25.42
C PRO A 171 -9.62 7.31 25.68
N ILE A 172 -9.06 7.91 24.63
CA ILE A 172 -7.93 8.84 24.66
C ILE A 172 -8.47 10.16 24.15
N GLN A 173 -8.64 11.16 25.01
CA GLN A 173 -9.23 12.46 24.69
C GLN A 173 -8.27 13.63 24.92
N THR A 174 -7.22 13.37 25.70
CA THR A 174 -6.18 14.34 26.03
C THR A 174 -4.82 13.69 25.89
N MET A 175 -3.75 14.48 25.77
CA MET A 175 -2.39 13.96 25.76
C MET A 175 -2.08 13.17 27.04
N ALA A 176 -2.64 13.57 28.19
CA ALA A 176 -2.43 12.85 29.44
C ALA A 176 -2.98 11.42 29.44
N ASP A 177 -3.99 11.13 28.62
CA ASP A 177 -4.57 9.78 28.50
C ASP A 177 -3.63 8.79 27.81
N PHE A 178 -2.60 9.26 27.10
CA PHE A 178 -1.57 8.40 26.52
C PHE A 178 -0.62 7.82 27.59
N ASN A 179 -0.56 8.40 28.79
CA ASN A 179 0.38 7.96 29.80
C ASN A 179 0.24 6.47 30.14
N GLY A 180 1.30 5.71 29.86
CA GLY A 180 1.35 4.29 30.14
C GLY A 180 0.63 3.38 29.17
N VAL A 181 -0.06 3.92 28.16
CA VAL A 181 -0.73 3.15 27.10
C VAL A 181 0.32 2.40 26.27
N LYS A 182 0.19 1.08 26.20
CA LYS A 182 0.98 0.26 25.29
C LYS A 182 0.36 0.34 23.91
N ILE A 183 0.97 1.11 23.02
CA ILE A 183 0.47 1.31 21.66
C ILE A 183 1.37 0.62 20.65
N ARG A 184 0.76 -0.15 19.74
CA ARG A 184 1.48 -0.66 18.58
C ARG A 184 1.73 0.46 17.60
N THR A 185 2.96 0.53 17.10
CA THR A 185 3.34 1.38 15.96
C THR A 185 3.92 0.55 14.83
N MET A 186 4.12 1.16 13.67
CA MET A 186 4.92 0.59 12.60
C MET A 186 6.37 0.39 13.07
N GLN A 187 7.12 -0.48 12.38
CA GLN A 187 8.48 -0.89 12.74
C GLN A 187 9.51 0.17 12.31
N ASN A 188 9.44 1.36 12.91
CA ASN A 188 10.28 2.51 12.57
C ASN A 188 10.51 3.41 13.79
N ASP A 189 11.72 3.95 13.92
CA ASP A 189 12.11 4.80 15.06
C ASP A 189 11.35 6.14 15.09
N GLY A 190 10.99 6.70 13.94
CA GLY A 190 10.18 7.92 13.84
C GLY A 190 8.81 7.75 14.49
N GLN A 191 8.17 6.60 14.26
CA GLN A 191 6.88 6.26 14.85
C GLN A 191 7.00 6.01 16.36
N LEU A 192 8.07 5.35 16.81
CA LEU A 192 8.36 5.18 18.23
C LEU A 192 8.58 6.53 18.92
N LEU A 193 9.29 7.45 18.27
CA LEU A 193 9.53 8.80 18.78
C LEU A 193 8.22 9.58 18.96
N ALA A 194 7.32 9.53 17.99
CA ALA A 194 6.03 10.22 18.03
C ALA A 194 5.22 9.82 19.27
N PHE A 195 4.96 8.54 19.46
CA PHE A 195 4.16 8.07 20.59
C PHE A 195 4.87 8.17 21.93
N THR A 196 6.19 8.06 21.95
CA THR A 196 6.98 8.36 23.17
C THR A 196 6.82 9.84 23.56
N SER A 197 6.74 10.76 22.58
CA SER A 197 6.54 12.18 22.86
C SER A 197 5.17 12.49 23.46
N PHE A 198 4.14 11.69 23.13
CA PHE A 198 2.80 11.80 23.69
C PHE A 198 2.69 11.18 25.09
N GLY A 199 3.72 10.48 25.58
CA GLY A 199 3.75 9.81 26.88
C GLY A 199 3.32 8.35 26.85
N ALA A 200 3.07 7.77 25.68
CA ALA A 200 2.75 6.36 25.53
C ALA A 200 3.99 5.46 25.63
N ASN A 201 3.75 4.15 25.72
CA ASN A 201 4.75 3.09 25.64
C ASN A 201 4.62 2.39 24.25
N PRO A 202 5.24 2.92 23.19
CA PRO A 202 5.10 2.35 21.86
C PRO A 202 5.83 1.01 21.73
N VAL A 203 5.25 0.11 20.94
CA VAL A 203 5.79 -1.21 20.61
C VAL A 203 5.75 -1.39 19.11
N ALA A 204 6.91 -1.56 18.48
CA ALA A 204 6.99 -1.83 17.04
C ALA A 204 6.58 -3.27 16.74
N LEU A 205 5.48 -3.46 15.99
CA LEU A 205 4.98 -4.77 15.54
C LEU A 205 4.59 -4.72 14.06
N ALA A 206 4.71 -5.87 13.40
CA ALA A 206 4.23 -6.02 12.02
C ALA A 206 2.72 -5.75 11.89
N ALA A 207 2.28 -5.34 10.69
CA ALA A 207 0.89 -5.01 10.45
C ALA A 207 -0.06 -6.19 10.71
N GLY A 208 0.33 -7.42 10.34
CA GLY A 208 -0.47 -8.63 10.54
C GLY A 208 -0.66 -9.05 12.01
N ASP A 209 0.17 -8.55 12.92
CA ASP A 209 0.13 -8.96 14.34
C ASP A 209 -0.83 -8.12 15.20
N GLN A 210 -1.36 -7.01 14.68
CA GLN A 210 -2.14 -6.03 15.45
C GLN A 210 -3.38 -6.65 16.11
N PHE A 211 -4.20 -7.39 15.34
CA PHE A 211 -5.43 -8.00 15.85
C PHE A 211 -5.14 -8.96 17.02
N THR A 212 -4.16 -9.84 16.83
CA THR A 212 -3.75 -10.82 17.84
C THR A 212 -3.21 -10.13 19.08
N ALA A 213 -2.37 -9.12 18.93
CA ALA A 213 -1.80 -8.36 20.04
C ALA A 213 -2.88 -7.61 20.84
N LEU A 214 -3.86 -7.00 20.17
CA LEU A 214 -5.05 -6.42 20.80
C LEU A 214 -5.85 -7.50 21.54
N GLN A 215 -6.22 -8.60 20.87
CA GLN A 215 -7.04 -9.66 21.46
C GLN A 215 -6.40 -10.28 22.70
N GLN A 216 -5.07 -10.45 22.68
CA GLN A 216 -4.31 -11.01 23.81
C GLN A 216 -3.97 -9.98 24.91
N ASN A 217 -4.37 -8.71 24.75
CA ASN A 217 -4.04 -7.61 25.66
C ASN A 217 -2.53 -7.39 25.87
N THR A 218 -1.71 -7.71 24.86
CA THR A 218 -0.28 -7.37 24.87
C THR A 218 -0.05 -5.90 24.52
N ILE A 219 -1.02 -5.30 23.81
CA ILE A 219 -1.16 -3.87 23.56
C ILE A 219 -2.55 -3.37 23.95
N ASP A 220 -2.65 -2.09 24.29
CA ASP A 220 -3.89 -1.39 24.65
C ASP A 220 -4.48 -0.62 23.47
N ALA A 221 -3.64 -0.25 22.52
CA ALA A 221 -3.98 0.57 21.37
C ALA A 221 -3.12 0.21 20.13
N CYS A 222 -3.57 0.63 18.98
CA CYS A 222 -2.82 0.66 17.73
C CYS A 222 -3.19 1.92 16.92
N GLU A 223 -2.52 2.14 15.80
CA GLU A 223 -2.73 3.29 14.93
C GLU A 223 -2.83 2.84 13.48
N ASN A 224 -3.72 3.46 12.71
CA ASN A 224 -3.90 3.19 11.29
C ASN A 224 -4.89 4.19 10.67
N ALA A 225 -5.17 4.07 9.35
CA ALA A 225 -6.35 4.70 8.75
C ALA A 225 -7.64 4.11 9.35
N VAL A 226 -8.69 4.92 9.48
CA VAL A 226 -9.92 4.49 10.17
C VAL A 226 -10.60 3.31 9.49
N SER A 227 -10.55 3.22 8.16
CA SER A 227 -11.07 2.09 7.39
C SER A 227 -10.41 0.75 7.77
N ASN A 228 -9.12 0.77 8.16
CA ASN A 228 -8.42 -0.43 8.61
C ASN A 228 -8.90 -0.94 9.98
N CYS A 229 -9.38 -0.05 10.85
CA CYS A 229 -10.02 -0.47 12.10
C CYS A 229 -11.25 -1.33 11.84
N TRP A 230 -12.06 -0.92 10.84
CA TRP A 230 -13.25 -1.67 10.42
C TRP A 230 -12.90 -2.99 9.73
N VAL A 231 -12.10 -2.93 8.66
CA VAL A 231 -11.77 -4.09 7.80
C VAL A 231 -11.02 -5.18 8.57
N ASN A 232 -10.11 -4.79 9.47
CA ASN A 232 -9.38 -5.73 10.33
C ASN A 232 -10.11 -6.05 11.64
N LYS A 233 -11.36 -5.56 11.81
CA LYS A 233 -12.24 -5.88 12.92
C LYS A 233 -11.63 -5.62 14.30
N PHE A 234 -10.85 -4.57 14.46
CA PHE A 234 -10.20 -4.26 15.74
C PHE A 234 -11.21 -4.06 16.87
N TYR A 235 -12.46 -3.70 16.55
CA TYR A 235 -13.56 -3.66 17.51
C TYR A 235 -13.88 -5.05 18.11
N GLU A 236 -13.70 -6.15 17.36
CA GLU A 236 -13.84 -7.51 17.91
C GLU A 236 -12.67 -7.89 18.83
N ALA A 237 -11.52 -7.20 18.72
CA ALA A 237 -10.36 -7.37 19.60
C ALA A 237 -10.36 -6.41 20.81
N GLY A 238 -11.49 -5.73 21.04
CA GLY A 238 -11.73 -4.89 22.22
C GLY A 238 -11.45 -3.40 22.03
N VAL A 239 -11.22 -2.92 20.81
CA VAL A 239 -11.18 -1.47 20.52
C VAL A 239 -12.59 -0.90 20.68
N THR A 240 -12.71 0.16 21.49
CA THR A 240 -13.97 0.86 21.77
C THR A 240 -13.95 2.33 21.39
N SER A 241 -12.77 2.84 21.02
CA SER A 241 -12.60 4.26 20.69
C SER A 241 -11.59 4.47 19.56
N VAL A 242 -11.88 5.49 18.75
CA VAL A 242 -10.97 6.07 17.77
C VAL A 242 -10.71 7.51 18.18
N THR A 243 -9.44 7.88 18.30
CA THR A 243 -9.02 9.27 18.54
C THR A 243 -8.41 9.83 17.27
N LYS A 244 -8.98 10.89 16.74
CA LYS A 244 -8.57 11.55 15.50
C LYS A 244 -7.29 12.37 15.74
N THR A 245 -6.18 11.68 15.75
CA THR A 245 -4.87 12.31 15.98
C THR A 245 -4.25 12.86 14.68
N HIS A 246 -4.58 12.29 13.52
CA HIS A 246 -3.99 12.62 12.22
C HIS A 246 -2.46 12.80 12.31
N HIS A 247 -1.83 11.99 13.18
CA HIS A 247 -0.45 12.17 13.62
C HIS A 247 0.59 11.91 12.53
N CYS A 248 0.28 11.13 11.51
CA CYS A 248 1.16 10.94 10.36
C CYS A 248 0.38 10.58 9.11
N PHE A 249 1.00 10.81 7.95
CA PHE A 249 0.53 10.34 6.65
C PHE A 249 1.43 9.21 6.18
N VAL A 250 0.86 8.11 5.73
CA VAL A 250 1.62 6.93 5.32
C VAL A 250 1.34 6.58 3.87
N TYR A 251 2.41 6.47 3.12
CA TYR A 251 2.44 5.96 1.76
C TYR A 251 2.63 4.45 1.75
N ILE A 252 2.12 3.83 0.70
CA ILE A 252 2.32 2.41 0.40
C ILE A 252 3.02 2.30 -0.96
N PRO A 253 4.36 2.50 -1.01
CA PRO A 253 5.13 2.33 -2.23
C PRO A 253 4.99 0.92 -2.80
N LEU A 254 4.95 0.86 -4.12
CA LEU A 254 4.97 -0.37 -4.91
C LEU A 254 6.39 -0.58 -5.43
N CYS A 255 7.11 -1.50 -4.80
CA CYS A 255 8.51 -1.78 -5.05
C CYS A 255 8.65 -2.94 -6.04
N MET A 256 8.96 -2.64 -7.30
CA MET A 256 9.18 -3.63 -8.35
C MET A 256 10.65 -4.05 -8.39
N SER A 257 10.92 -5.34 -8.43
CA SER A 257 12.29 -5.86 -8.53
C SER A 257 12.97 -5.52 -9.85
N ASP A 258 14.30 -5.39 -9.87
CA ASP A 258 15.08 -5.25 -11.10
C ASP A 258 14.77 -6.38 -12.11
N ASN A 259 14.62 -7.62 -11.61
CA ASN A 259 14.29 -8.77 -12.45
C ASN A 259 12.96 -8.60 -13.18
N ALA A 260 11.96 -8.04 -12.51
CA ALA A 260 10.65 -7.77 -13.10
C ALA A 260 10.70 -6.55 -14.02
N TRP A 261 11.34 -5.46 -13.60
CA TRP A 261 11.50 -4.22 -14.35
C TRP A 261 12.17 -4.44 -15.70
N ASN A 262 13.21 -5.28 -15.75
CA ASN A 262 13.94 -5.60 -16.95
C ASN A 262 13.16 -6.49 -17.95
N LYS A 263 11.98 -7.01 -17.58
CA LYS A 263 11.06 -7.70 -18.51
C LYS A 263 10.20 -6.70 -19.30
N ILE A 264 10.18 -5.43 -18.90
CA ILE A 264 9.43 -4.38 -19.60
C ILE A 264 10.36 -3.72 -20.60
N PRO A 265 10.03 -3.73 -21.92
CA PRO A 265 10.78 -3.00 -22.93
C PRO A 265 10.88 -1.51 -22.60
N ASP A 266 12.01 -0.88 -22.94
CA ASP A 266 12.26 0.52 -22.58
C ASP A 266 11.20 1.48 -23.14
N ASP A 267 10.69 1.21 -24.32
CA ASP A 267 9.63 2.00 -24.98
C ASP A 267 8.23 1.81 -24.36
N MET A 268 8.08 0.86 -23.43
CA MET A 268 6.82 0.61 -22.70
C MET A 268 6.87 0.99 -21.23
N LYS A 269 8.04 1.30 -20.69
CA LYS A 269 8.21 1.59 -19.26
C LYS A 269 7.36 2.77 -18.79
N ASP A 270 7.37 3.86 -19.54
CA ASP A 270 6.56 5.04 -19.23
C ASP A 270 5.06 4.70 -19.25
N THR A 271 4.59 3.99 -20.29
CA THR A 271 3.20 3.54 -20.37
C THR A 271 2.80 2.66 -19.20
N PHE A 272 3.69 1.75 -18.78
CA PHE A 272 3.46 0.87 -17.64
C PHE A 272 3.37 1.66 -16.34
N VAL A 273 4.30 2.56 -16.09
CA VAL A 273 4.34 3.39 -14.87
C VAL A 273 3.14 4.33 -14.82
N ASP A 274 2.80 5.01 -15.93
CA ASP A 274 1.61 5.87 -16.00
C ASP A 274 0.32 5.11 -15.70
N ALA A 275 0.21 3.87 -16.16
CA ALA A 275 -0.93 3.01 -15.87
C ALA A 275 -0.99 2.59 -14.39
N VAL A 276 0.16 2.31 -13.77
CA VAL A 276 0.23 2.05 -12.32
C VAL A 276 -0.22 3.27 -11.53
N TRP A 277 0.25 4.46 -11.89
CA TRP A 277 -0.15 5.71 -11.24
C TRP A 277 -1.65 6.00 -11.38
N ALA A 278 -2.23 5.76 -12.55
CA ALA A 278 -3.67 5.90 -12.76
C ALA A 278 -4.49 4.97 -11.83
N GLY A 279 -3.97 3.78 -11.54
CA GLY A 279 -4.56 2.87 -10.57
C GLY A 279 -4.36 3.32 -9.12
N CYS A 280 -3.19 3.90 -8.79
CA CYS A 280 -2.92 4.47 -7.49
C CYS A 280 -3.89 5.62 -7.16
N GLU A 281 -4.14 6.52 -8.11
CA GLU A 281 -5.12 7.62 -7.95
C GLU A 281 -6.54 7.11 -7.66
N LYS A 282 -6.94 6.00 -8.26
CA LYS A 282 -8.21 5.35 -7.93
C LYS A 282 -8.21 4.80 -6.49
N GLN A 283 -7.06 4.24 -6.05
CA GLN A 283 -6.95 3.76 -4.67
C GLN A 283 -7.06 4.91 -3.66
N TRP A 284 -6.53 6.09 -3.93
CA TRP A 284 -6.68 7.27 -3.07
C TRP A 284 -8.16 7.66 -2.89
N GLN A 285 -8.95 7.58 -3.98
CA GLN A 285 -10.40 7.81 -3.90
C GLN A 285 -11.08 6.71 -3.06
N TYR A 286 -10.73 5.44 -3.28
CA TYR A 286 -11.27 4.32 -2.50
C TYR A 286 -10.91 4.39 -1.03
N LEU A 287 -9.73 4.92 -0.68
CA LEU A 287 -9.34 5.16 0.71
C LEU A 287 -10.24 6.19 1.37
N ASN A 288 -10.48 7.33 0.71
CA ASN A 288 -11.33 8.39 1.24
C ASN A 288 -12.77 7.90 1.44
N GLU A 289 -13.34 7.23 0.42
CA GLU A 289 -14.66 6.61 0.52
C GLU A 289 -14.73 5.60 1.67
N ALA A 290 -13.73 4.71 1.79
CA ALA A 290 -13.70 3.69 2.83
C ALA A 290 -13.53 4.28 4.24
N ASN A 291 -12.78 5.37 4.40
CA ASN A 291 -12.64 6.07 5.68
C ASN A 291 -13.97 6.71 6.11
N ASP A 292 -14.67 7.37 5.18
CA ASP A 292 -15.97 7.98 5.46
C ASP A 292 -17.02 6.92 5.86
N GLU A 293 -17.08 5.80 5.14
CA GLU A 293 -17.98 4.70 5.45
C GLU A 293 -17.63 4.02 6.79
N ALA A 294 -16.36 3.82 7.08
CA ALA A 294 -15.89 3.12 8.28
C ALA A 294 -16.30 3.84 9.58
N ILE A 295 -16.37 5.17 9.58
CA ILE A 295 -16.80 5.94 10.75
C ILE A 295 -18.20 5.50 11.18
N GLY A 296 -19.18 5.55 10.26
CA GLY A 296 -20.56 5.14 10.56
C GLY A 296 -20.70 3.66 10.91
N GLN A 297 -19.90 2.81 10.28
CA GLN A 297 -19.88 1.35 10.56
C GLN A 297 -19.34 1.07 11.98
N LEU A 298 -18.24 1.73 12.38
CA LEU A 298 -17.64 1.59 13.70
C LEU A 298 -18.57 2.15 14.80
N GLU A 299 -19.20 3.30 14.58
CA GLU A 299 -20.21 3.84 15.51
C GLU A 299 -21.41 2.88 15.66
N GLY A 300 -21.82 2.23 14.57
CA GLY A 300 -22.89 1.22 14.57
C GLY A 300 -22.61 -0.02 15.41
N VAL A 301 -21.34 -0.33 15.67
CA VAL A 301 -20.91 -1.44 16.56
C VAL A 301 -20.44 -0.94 17.93
N GLY A 302 -20.65 0.34 18.26
CA GLY A 302 -20.40 0.91 19.58
C GLY A 302 -18.99 1.47 19.80
N VAL A 303 -18.21 1.67 18.73
CA VAL A 303 -16.94 2.40 18.79
C VAL A 303 -17.22 3.90 18.77
N THR A 304 -16.62 4.66 19.67
CA THR A 304 -16.82 6.11 19.79
C THR A 304 -15.65 6.87 19.17
N MET A 305 -15.98 7.88 18.36
CA MET A 305 -14.99 8.81 17.79
C MET A 305 -14.71 9.95 18.75
N TYR A 306 -13.44 10.28 18.94
CA TYR A 306 -12.99 11.40 19.78
C TYR A 306 -12.07 12.33 19.00
N ASP A 307 -12.25 13.61 19.21
CA ASP A 307 -11.28 14.62 18.80
C ASP A 307 -10.27 14.84 19.94
N ILE A 308 -9.07 15.31 19.61
CA ILE A 308 -8.00 15.61 20.55
C ILE A 308 -7.31 16.92 20.15
N ASP A 309 -6.68 17.60 21.10
CA ASP A 309 -5.84 18.76 20.81
C ASP A 309 -4.56 18.33 20.09
N THR A 310 -4.58 18.42 18.76
CA THR A 310 -3.44 18.05 17.92
C THR A 310 -2.29 19.05 18.03
N ASP A 311 -2.53 20.29 18.40
CA ASP A 311 -1.47 21.30 18.60
C ASP A 311 -0.63 20.98 19.84
N GLU A 312 -1.27 20.45 20.91
CA GLU A 312 -0.56 19.94 22.08
C GLU A 312 0.35 18.76 21.72
N LEU A 313 -0.17 17.79 20.94
CA LEU A 313 0.60 16.63 20.47
C LEU A 313 1.77 17.06 19.57
N LYS A 314 1.53 17.98 18.63
CA LYS A 314 2.56 18.53 17.73
C LYS A 314 3.65 19.23 18.52
N SER A 315 3.29 20.05 19.49
CA SER A 315 4.25 20.76 20.35
C SER A 315 5.11 19.79 21.17
N ALA A 316 4.53 18.74 21.72
CA ALA A 316 5.23 17.70 22.45
C ALA A 316 6.20 16.93 21.54
N TYR A 317 5.76 16.59 20.31
CA TYR A 317 6.58 15.92 19.33
C TYR A 317 7.79 16.76 18.94
N GLU A 318 7.61 18.03 18.58
CA GLU A 318 8.69 18.92 18.19
C GLU A 318 9.73 19.13 19.32
N ALA A 319 9.27 19.29 20.55
CA ALA A 319 10.15 19.36 21.72
C ALA A 319 10.97 18.08 21.93
N LYS A 320 10.34 16.92 21.74
CA LYS A 320 11.02 15.62 21.88
C LYS A 320 12.00 15.38 20.73
N LYS A 321 11.61 15.68 19.49
CA LYS A 321 12.44 15.59 18.30
C LYS A 321 13.71 16.45 18.44
N ALA A 322 13.57 17.71 18.86
CA ALA A 322 14.71 18.62 19.08
C ALA A 322 15.70 18.07 20.11
N SER A 323 15.25 17.32 21.12
CA SER A 323 16.10 16.73 22.16
C SER A 323 16.63 15.32 21.81
N SER A 324 16.12 14.68 20.76
CA SER A 324 16.49 13.31 20.38
C SER A 324 17.79 13.22 19.57
N GLY A 325 18.23 14.33 18.98
CA GLY A 325 19.37 14.36 18.06
C GLY A 325 19.06 13.83 16.65
N VAL A 326 17.80 13.56 16.32
CA VAL A 326 17.38 13.16 14.98
C VAL A 326 17.62 14.33 14.01
N THR A 327 18.31 14.04 12.91
CA THR A 327 18.57 14.98 11.81
C THR A 327 18.18 14.32 10.50
N TYR A 328 17.78 15.12 9.54
CA TYR A 328 17.44 14.64 8.19
C TYR A 328 18.43 15.23 7.18
N ASP A 329 18.59 14.56 6.05
CA ASP A 329 19.38 15.06 4.93
C ASP A 329 18.80 16.38 4.43
N GLU A 330 19.68 17.38 4.19
CA GLU A 330 19.27 18.73 3.78
C GLU A 330 18.56 18.76 2.43
N THR A 331 18.95 17.88 1.49
CA THR A 331 18.33 17.79 0.16
C THR A 331 16.91 17.25 0.28
N TRP A 332 16.73 16.21 1.10
CA TRP A 332 15.41 15.63 1.35
C TRP A 332 14.50 16.61 2.11
N GLN A 333 15.06 17.33 3.08
CA GLN A 333 14.28 18.37 3.78
C GLN A 333 13.85 19.48 2.82
N ALA A 334 14.73 19.93 1.91
CA ALA A 334 14.40 20.94 0.92
C ALA A 334 13.27 20.47 -0.03
N ALA A 335 13.26 19.17 -0.42
CA ALA A 335 12.20 18.61 -1.25
C ALA A 335 10.85 18.56 -0.49
N VAL A 336 10.85 18.24 0.81
CA VAL A 336 9.66 18.32 1.67
C VAL A 336 9.16 19.77 1.77
N ASP A 337 10.04 20.72 2.01
CA ASP A 337 9.67 22.14 2.16
C ASP A 337 9.12 22.69 0.83
N ALA A 338 9.68 22.30 -0.31
CA ALA A 338 9.18 22.65 -1.65
C ALA A 338 7.77 22.10 -1.87
N ALA A 339 7.50 20.85 -1.50
CA ALA A 339 6.18 20.25 -1.63
C ALA A 339 5.13 20.98 -0.78
N LYS A 340 5.47 21.35 0.47
CA LYS A 340 4.61 22.15 1.35
C LYS A 340 4.30 23.51 0.74
N ALA A 341 5.33 24.19 0.20
CA ALA A 341 5.16 25.50 -0.39
C ALA A 341 4.32 25.49 -1.69
N ALA A 342 4.41 24.41 -2.48
CA ALA A 342 3.68 24.28 -3.74
C ALA A 342 2.17 24.03 -3.54
N GLN A 343 1.76 23.54 -2.38
CA GLN A 343 0.39 23.17 -2.02
C GLN A 343 -0.10 23.89 -0.74
N ALA A 344 0.41 25.09 -0.49
CA ALA A 344 0.07 25.94 0.66
C ALA A 344 -1.25 26.71 0.48
#